data_c87d4e953bc187a2d1301d364a6bb8c8
#
_entry.id   c87d4e953bc187a2d1301d364a6bb8c8
#
_cell.length_a   1.000
_cell.length_b   1.000
_cell.length_c   1.000
_cell.angle_alpha   90.00
_cell.angle_beta   90.00
_cell.angle_gamma   90.00
#
_symmetry.space_group_name_H-M   'P 1'
#
loop_
_entity.id
_entity.type
_entity.pdbx_description
1 polymer ?
#
loop_
_entity_poly.entity_id
_entity_poly.type
_entity_poly.pdbx_seq_one_letter_code
_entity_poly.pdbx_strand_id
1 'polypeptide(L)'
;RRQRQMCIRDRDNYDTWFEETDAIGLFAVRGIGTPAAAIVDGINNSKLTYAPAADASHKPTWQPADAATTLYYYADVTYIAYYPYKDGIAIDPTQSAATILASFSGKTELQPAADQSTPAAYAASDLMTADGTATDTADPSRKLLSLTFTHSYSLLVLKAIDLSPKDFVAPDGAFVYPPKVTAPSSDVDATDAVLNGIKMRKMGDGKFYAIVKPASGDIPIKGSYTTNSALIVYDGSLVAPGLEAGKKHEWTVTATLPYDSNPVERALKPGDFVFHNGSDIEIYPGDGAVDTNGRIPNYTNAIGIVATCNPQRMSATDRSKGWTHAYVMGLENISGSLQWSNVSVDESVIANTSPLIEGAENNMDGYTETEAMLTERASKGDLGNYPAFNTVNTYRNNNAVPAALTGKRSPWFMPSVGPVSYTHLTLPTI
;
A
#
# COMPACT_ATOMS: atom_id res chain seq x y z
N ARG A 1 23.74 5.95 7.35
CA ARG A 1 22.32 5.77 6.93
C ARG A 1 22.31 4.52 6.08
N ARG A 2 21.63 3.45 6.55
CA ARG A 2 21.53 2.17 5.86
C ARG A 2 20.76 2.36 4.57
N GLN A 3 21.41 2.24 3.43
CA GLN A 3 20.74 1.95 2.18
C GLN A 3 20.18 0.53 2.31
N ARG A 4 18.89 0.41 2.32
CA ARG A 4 18.18 -0.86 2.31
C ARG A 4 17.50 -1.01 0.97
N GLN A 5 17.88 -2.11 0.32
CA GLN A 5 17.08 -3.01 -0.51
C GLN A 5 15.84 -2.48 -1.21
N MET A 6 15.83 -2.78 -2.50
CA MET A 6 14.77 -2.65 -3.46
C MET A 6 13.37 -2.75 -2.84
N CYS A 7 12.92 -1.62 -2.37
CA CYS A 7 11.52 -1.33 -2.21
C CYS A 7 11.29 -0.06 -2.99
N ILE A 8 10.44 -0.11 -3.99
CA ILE A 8 9.78 1.09 -4.45
C ILE A 8 9.07 1.62 -3.20
N ARG A 9 9.72 2.55 -2.53
CA ARG A 9 9.12 3.22 -1.39
C ARG A 9 8.19 4.27 -1.91
N ASP A 10 7.02 4.26 -1.35
CA ASP A 10 5.98 5.23 -1.41
C ASP A 10 6.53 6.62 -0.99
N ARG A 11 7.14 7.31 -1.93
CA ARG A 11 7.43 8.74 -1.89
C ARG A 11 6.88 9.33 -3.16
N ASP A 12 6.59 10.61 -3.13
CA ASP A 12 5.99 11.36 -4.25
C ASP A 12 6.79 11.26 -5.57
N ASN A 13 7.95 10.60 -5.53
CA ASN A 13 8.84 10.34 -6.64
C ASN A 13 8.99 8.84 -6.85
N TYR A 14 9.21 8.47 -8.11
CA TYR A 14 9.53 7.11 -8.54
C TYR A 14 11.01 6.83 -8.25
N ASP A 15 11.33 6.37 -7.04
CA ASP A 15 12.70 6.04 -6.61
C ASP A 15 12.92 4.53 -6.64
N THR A 16 13.99 4.08 -7.31
CA THR A 16 14.40 2.67 -7.40
C THR A 16 15.77 2.47 -6.75
N TRP A 17 15.98 1.29 -6.15
CA TRP A 17 17.24 0.87 -5.55
C TRP A 17 17.74 -0.38 -6.26
N PHE A 18 19.06 -0.49 -6.45
CA PHE A 18 19.68 -1.66 -7.03
C PHE A 18 20.04 -2.72 -5.98
N GLU A 19 19.96 -3.99 -6.39
CA GLU A 19 20.31 -5.17 -5.59
C GLU A 19 21.47 -5.95 -6.23
N GLU A 20 22.09 -6.86 -5.47
CA GLU A 20 23.23 -7.68 -5.95
C GLU A 20 22.94 -8.47 -7.24
N THR A 21 21.68 -8.78 -7.49
CA THR A 21 21.27 -9.49 -8.72
C THR A 21 21.11 -8.57 -9.92
N ASP A 22 21.10 -7.26 -9.70
CA ASP A 22 20.90 -6.30 -10.78
C ASP A 22 22.12 -6.18 -11.68
N ALA A 23 21.85 -5.97 -12.95
CA ALA A 23 22.89 -5.77 -13.94
C ALA A 23 22.49 -4.71 -14.95
N ILE A 24 23.47 -3.96 -15.42
CA ILE A 24 23.33 -2.93 -16.46
C ILE A 24 24.14 -3.31 -17.68
N GLY A 25 23.73 -2.79 -18.84
CA GLY A 25 24.54 -2.81 -20.06
C GLY A 25 25.28 -1.50 -20.23
N LEU A 26 26.58 -1.58 -20.51
CA LEU A 26 27.43 -0.41 -20.72
C LEU A 26 28.00 -0.41 -22.15
N PHE A 27 28.00 0.77 -22.75
CA PHE A 27 28.65 1.08 -24.01
C PHE A 27 29.66 2.21 -23.79
N ALA A 28 30.84 2.10 -24.43
CA ALA A 28 31.82 3.17 -24.47
C ALA A 28 32.04 3.60 -25.93
N VAL A 29 31.70 4.85 -26.24
CA VAL A 29 31.67 5.36 -27.62
C VAL A 29 32.58 6.58 -27.75
N ARG A 30 33.56 6.49 -28.63
CA ARG A 30 34.37 7.62 -29.05
C ARG A 30 33.70 8.35 -30.21
N GLY A 31 33.68 9.66 -30.16
CA GLY A 31 33.11 10.49 -31.23
C GLY A 31 31.61 10.27 -31.44
N ILE A 32 30.86 9.98 -30.39
CA ILE A 32 29.41 9.73 -30.45
C ILE A 32 28.69 10.83 -31.24
N GLY A 33 27.73 10.44 -32.07
CA GLY A 33 26.96 11.38 -32.89
C GLY A 33 27.69 11.84 -34.18
N THR A 34 28.78 11.22 -34.53
CA THR A 34 29.52 11.52 -35.76
C THR A 34 29.65 10.29 -36.66
N PRO A 35 29.86 10.46 -37.98
CA PRO A 35 30.14 9.33 -38.85
C PRO A 35 31.38 8.49 -38.50
N ALA A 36 32.28 9.05 -37.69
CA ALA A 36 33.51 8.38 -37.24
C ALA A 36 33.36 7.73 -35.85
N ALA A 37 32.16 7.70 -35.32
CA ALA A 37 31.88 7.11 -33.99
C ALA A 37 32.23 5.62 -33.97
N ALA A 38 32.90 5.20 -32.89
CA ALA A 38 33.34 3.82 -32.74
C ALA A 38 33.21 3.36 -31.28
N ILE A 39 32.90 2.09 -31.10
CA ILE A 39 32.96 1.41 -29.81
C ILE A 39 34.46 1.28 -29.40
N VAL A 40 34.74 1.55 -28.13
CA VAL A 40 36.11 1.52 -27.58
C VAL A 40 36.29 0.31 -26.66
N ASP A 41 37.47 -0.31 -26.75
CA ASP A 41 37.89 -1.44 -25.91
C ASP A 41 36.92 -2.64 -25.86
N GLY A 42 36.08 -2.78 -26.90
CA GLY A 42 35.07 -3.82 -26.93
C GLY A 42 33.92 -3.63 -25.89
N ILE A 43 33.82 -2.45 -25.26
CA ILE A 43 32.74 -2.13 -24.33
C ILE A 43 31.44 -1.86 -25.12
N ASN A 44 30.85 -2.95 -25.59
CA ASN A 44 29.67 -2.99 -26.43
C ASN A 44 28.62 -3.89 -25.78
N ASN A 45 27.69 -3.30 -25.05
CA ASN A 45 26.76 -4.01 -24.19
C ASN A 45 27.46 -4.85 -23.09
N SER A 46 28.53 -4.32 -22.54
CA SER A 46 29.24 -4.99 -21.46
C SER A 46 28.37 -5.06 -20.21
N LYS A 47 28.18 -6.29 -19.71
CA LYS A 47 27.40 -6.53 -18.49
C LYS A 47 28.20 -6.09 -17.27
N LEU A 48 27.63 -5.16 -16.49
CA LEU A 48 28.09 -4.82 -15.16
C LEU A 48 27.08 -5.25 -14.12
N THR A 49 27.52 -5.86 -13.03
CA THR A 49 26.70 -6.29 -11.91
C THR A 49 26.80 -5.32 -10.75
N TYR A 50 25.71 -5.14 -10.05
CA TYR A 50 25.70 -4.27 -8.86
C TYR A 50 26.41 -4.94 -7.70
N ALA A 51 27.36 -4.22 -7.11
CA ALA A 51 28.04 -4.60 -5.89
C ALA A 51 27.66 -3.61 -4.77
N PRO A 52 26.94 -4.06 -3.74
CA PRO A 52 26.56 -3.20 -2.63
C PRO A 52 27.80 -2.70 -1.90
N ALA A 53 27.62 -1.60 -1.16
CA ALA A 53 28.71 -1.08 -0.33
C ALA A 53 29.12 -2.11 0.73
N ALA A 54 30.41 -2.36 0.84
CA ALA A 54 30.94 -3.31 1.84
C ALA A 54 30.65 -2.86 3.28
N ASP A 55 30.62 -1.55 3.51
CA ASP A 55 30.30 -0.91 4.79
C ASP A 55 29.81 0.55 4.58
N ALA A 56 29.58 1.27 5.68
CA ALA A 56 29.05 2.63 5.64
C ALA A 56 30.03 3.68 5.04
N SER A 57 31.33 3.36 4.93
CA SER A 57 32.36 4.24 4.37
C SER A 57 32.55 4.06 2.87
N HIS A 58 32.05 2.97 2.31
CA HIS A 58 32.13 2.65 0.89
C HIS A 58 30.81 2.99 0.18
N LYS A 59 30.92 3.33 -1.10
CA LYS A 59 29.74 3.48 -1.96
C LYS A 59 29.51 2.19 -2.75
N PRO A 60 28.26 1.85 -3.09
CA PRO A 60 27.99 0.76 -4.01
C PRO A 60 28.62 1.06 -5.37
N THR A 61 28.99 0.01 -6.08
CA THR A 61 29.65 0.11 -7.39
C THR A 61 29.05 -0.85 -8.40
N TRP A 62 29.28 -0.56 -9.66
CA TRP A 62 29.06 -1.49 -10.76
C TRP A 62 30.37 -2.15 -11.13
N GLN A 63 30.39 -3.47 -11.20
CA GLN A 63 31.57 -4.25 -11.51
C GLN A 63 31.36 -5.07 -12.78
N PRO A 64 32.36 -5.17 -13.68
CA PRO A 64 32.25 -6.06 -14.81
C PRO A 64 31.88 -7.48 -14.37
N ALA A 65 30.89 -8.08 -15.02
CA ALA A 65 30.51 -9.48 -14.75
C ALA A 65 31.62 -10.47 -15.17
N ASP A 66 32.40 -10.09 -16.19
CA ASP A 66 33.64 -10.78 -16.56
C ASP A 66 34.81 -10.04 -15.94
N ALA A 67 35.51 -10.70 -15.03
CA ALA A 67 36.69 -10.16 -14.34
C ALA A 67 37.87 -9.83 -15.27
N ALA A 68 37.90 -10.36 -16.50
CA ALA A 68 38.89 -10.02 -17.53
C ALA A 68 38.57 -8.66 -18.18
N THR A 69 37.38 -8.14 -18.04
CA THR A 69 37.01 -6.84 -18.62
C THR A 69 37.58 -5.71 -17.78
N THR A 70 38.46 -4.92 -18.37
CA THR A 70 38.99 -3.70 -17.73
C THR A 70 38.39 -2.48 -18.39
N LEU A 71 37.85 -1.57 -17.58
CA LEU A 71 37.31 -0.30 -18.06
C LEU A 71 38.40 0.78 -18.00
N TYR A 72 38.80 1.27 -19.14
CA TYR A 72 39.75 2.38 -19.26
C TYR A 72 38.99 3.71 -19.45
N TYR A 73 39.53 4.76 -18.86
CA TYR A 73 39.02 6.11 -19.07
C TYR A 73 39.70 6.80 -20.25
N TYR A 74 38.90 7.40 -21.11
CA TYR A 74 39.33 8.29 -22.18
C TYR A 74 38.51 9.57 -22.12
N ALA A 75 39.15 10.72 -22.26
CA ALA A 75 38.50 12.01 -22.18
C ALA A 75 37.52 12.30 -23.34
N ASP A 76 37.71 11.59 -24.47
CA ASP A 76 36.93 11.71 -25.71
C ASP A 76 35.87 10.59 -25.86
N VAL A 77 35.62 9.84 -24.79
CA VAL A 77 34.66 8.72 -24.81
C VAL A 77 33.39 9.09 -23.98
N THR A 78 32.25 8.85 -24.56
CA THR A 78 30.95 8.93 -23.89
C THR A 78 30.53 7.54 -23.46
N TYR A 79 30.08 7.43 -22.22
CA TYR A 79 29.58 6.18 -21.65
C TYR A 79 28.07 6.22 -21.59
N ILE A 80 27.43 5.22 -22.20
CA ILE A 80 25.98 5.04 -22.23
C ILE A 80 25.63 3.76 -21.47
N ALA A 81 24.69 3.83 -20.55
CA ALA A 81 24.23 2.69 -19.77
C ALA A 81 22.71 2.56 -19.77
N TYR A 82 22.26 1.34 -19.59
CA TYR A 82 20.83 1.06 -19.42
C TYR A 82 20.61 -0.10 -18.42
N TYR A 83 19.50 -0.12 -17.78
CA TYR A 83 18.99 -1.16 -16.89
C TYR A 83 17.58 -1.56 -17.32
N PRO A 84 17.17 -2.82 -17.23
CA PRO A 84 17.95 -4.00 -16.86
C PRO A 84 18.80 -4.52 -18.02
N TYR A 85 19.93 -5.12 -17.71
CA TYR A 85 20.77 -5.74 -18.74
C TYR A 85 19.99 -6.80 -19.53
N LYS A 86 20.16 -6.76 -20.83
CA LYS A 86 19.71 -7.80 -21.76
C LYS A 86 20.83 -8.10 -22.74
N ASP A 87 21.01 -9.38 -23.01
CA ASP A 87 21.94 -9.81 -24.02
C ASP A 87 21.52 -9.35 -25.44
N GLY A 88 22.47 -9.12 -26.32
CA GLY A 88 22.21 -8.78 -27.70
C GLY A 88 21.70 -7.36 -27.98
N ILE A 89 21.59 -6.49 -26.97
CA ILE A 89 21.22 -5.10 -27.21
C ILE A 89 22.38 -4.39 -27.95
N ALA A 90 22.04 -3.72 -29.04
CA ALA A 90 22.96 -2.93 -29.85
C ALA A 90 22.52 -1.48 -29.95
N ILE A 91 23.49 -0.58 -30.14
CA ILE A 91 23.27 0.84 -30.39
C ILE A 91 23.86 1.23 -31.75
N ASP A 92 23.38 2.33 -32.30
CA ASP A 92 24.02 3.01 -33.44
C ASP A 92 24.88 4.17 -32.90
N PRO A 93 26.20 4.02 -32.83
CA PRO A 93 27.08 5.04 -32.21
C PRO A 93 27.11 6.35 -33.05
N THR A 94 26.68 6.34 -34.28
CA THR A 94 26.61 7.55 -35.13
C THR A 94 25.49 8.50 -34.72
N GLN A 95 24.55 8.02 -33.92
CA GLN A 95 23.47 8.83 -33.35
C GLN A 95 23.97 9.60 -32.11
N SER A 96 23.30 10.70 -31.81
CA SER A 96 23.59 11.45 -30.57
C SER A 96 23.31 10.61 -29.31
N ALA A 97 24.00 10.91 -28.19
CA ALA A 97 23.75 10.24 -26.92
C ALA A 97 22.26 10.26 -26.53
N ALA A 98 21.60 11.42 -26.67
CA ALA A 98 20.18 11.57 -26.37
C ALA A 98 19.31 10.65 -27.25
N THR A 99 19.62 10.54 -28.55
CA THR A 99 18.89 9.65 -29.47
C THR A 99 19.10 8.18 -29.11
N ILE A 100 20.31 7.80 -28.73
CA ILE A 100 20.61 6.43 -28.28
C ILE A 100 19.84 6.10 -27.02
N LEU A 101 19.88 6.98 -25.99
CA LEU A 101 19.15 6.79 -24.73
C LEU A 101 17.64 6.64 -24.97
N ALA A 102 17.07 7.48 -25.81
CA ALA A 102 15.66 7.40 -26.19
C ALA A 102 15.32 6.10 -26.94
N SER A 103 16.27 5.57 -27.75
CA SER A 103 16.03 4.38 -28.57
C SER A 103 15.83 3.09 -27.75
N PHE A 104 16.32 3.04 -26.52
CA PHE A 104 16.16 1.85 -25.66
C PHE A 104 14.69 1.53 -25.39
N SER A 105 13.84 2.53 -25.22
CA SER A 105 12.39 2.34 -25.03
C SER A 105 11.67 1.72 -26.24
N GLY A 106 12.29 1.73 -27.41
CA GLY A 106 11.79 1.08 -28.62
C GLY A 106 12.21 -0.38 -28.77
N LYS A 107 13.15 -0.86 -27.97
CA LYS A 107 13.66 -2.23 -28.06
C LYS A 107 12.69 -3.23 -27.47
N THR A 108 12.42 -4.33 -28.18
CA THR A 108 11.45 -5.35 -27.75
C THR A 108 11.83 -6.00 -26.43
N GLU A 109 13.11 -6.24 -26.23
CA GLU A 109 13.68 -6.92 -25.06
C GLU A 109 13.59 -6.09 -23.78
N LEU A 110 13.38 -4.78 -23.93
CA LEU A 110 13.32 -3.80 -22.83
C LEU A 110 11.89 -3.29 -22.55
N GLN A 111 10.89 -3.91 -23.19
CA GLN A 111 9.50 -3.54 -22.95
C GLN A 111 9.01 -4.03 -21.57
N PRO A 112 8.10 -3.29 -20.94
CA PRO A 112 7.45 -3.77 -19.73
C PRO A 112 6.73 -5.10 -19.99
N ALA A 113 6.91 -6.06 -19.07
CA ALA A 113 6.24 -7.35 -19.18
C ALA A 113 4.73 -7.21 -18.96
N ALA A 114 3.94 -8.04 -19.65
CA ALA A 114 2.50 -8.12 -19.43
C ALA A 114 2.15 -8.75 -18.07
N ASP A 115 2.98 -9.66 -17.58
CA ASP A 115 2.87 -10.21 -16.21
C ASP A 115 4.04 -9.67 -15.38
N GLN A 116 3.72 -8.78 -14.46
CA GLN A 116 4.66 -8.18 -13.51
C GLN A 116 4.40 -8.63 -12.07
N SER A 117 3.64 -9.70 -11.87
CA SER A 117 3.24 -10.16 -10.54
C SER A 117 4.40 -10.65 -9.66
N THR A 118 5.51 -11.04 -10.28
CA THR A 118 6.72 -11.46 -9.55
C THR A 118 7.72 -10.30 -9.37
N PRO A 119 8.54 -10.34 -8.28
CA PRO A 119 9.59 -9.35 -8.08
C PRO A 119 10.53 -9.20 -9.29
N ALA A 120 10.96 -10.31 -9.87
CA ALA A 120 11.89 -10.32 -11.00
C ALA A 120 11.28 -9.74 -12.28
N ALA A 121 10.03 -10.09 -12.61
CA ALA A 121 9.35 -9.55 -13.79
C ALA A 121 9.06 -8.06 -13.65
N TYR A 122 8.70 -7.63 -12.44
CA TYR A 122 8.47 -6.24 -12.12
C TYR A 122 9.77 -5.42 -12.27
N ALA A 123 10.87 -5.85 -11.64
CA ALA A 123 12.17 -5.18 -11.75
C ALA A 123 12.69 -5.16 -13.20
N ALA A 124 12.51 -6.28 -13.94
CA ALA A 124 12.89 -6.36 -15.35
C ALA A 124 12.07 -5.47 -16.29
N SER A 125 10.94 -4.93 -15.83
CA SER A 125 10.10 -4.00 -16.58
C SER A 125 10.54 -2.54 -16.43
N ASP A 126 11.41 -2.23 -15.46
CA ASP A 126 11.81 -0.86 -15.14
C ASP A 126 13.01 -0.40 -15.96
N LEU A 127 12.76 0.01 -17.20
CA LEU A 127 13.83 0.56 -18.05
C LEU A 127 14.32 1.89 -17.49
N MET A 128 15.61 1.92 -17.14
CA MET A 128 16.33 3.14 -16.81
C MET A 128 17.51 3.33 -17.74
N THR A 129 17.84 4.57 -18.04
CA THR A 129 18.97 4.93 -18.90
C THR A 129 19.86 5.97 -18.23
N ALA A 130 21.15 5.93 -18.53
CA ALA A 130 22.11 6.88 -17.99
C ALA A 130 23.18 7.20 -19.05
N ASP A 131 23.65 8.44 -19.03
CA ASP A 131 24.96 8.79 -19.56
C ASP A 131 25.98 8.88 -18.43
N GLY A 132 27.23 8.55 -18.76
CA GLY A 132 28.29 8.52 -17.77
C GLY A 132 29.15 9.78 -17.80
N THR A 133 29.43 10.29 -16.59
CA THR A 133 30.40 11.37 -16.39
C THR A 133 31.55 10.86 -15.53
N ALA A 134 32.77 11.02 -16.02
CA ALA A 134 33.97 10.64 -15.26
C ALA A 134 34.50 11.84 -14.49
N THR A 135 34.87 11.59 -13.24
CA THR A 135 35.45 12.59 -12.34
C THR A 135 36.77 12.11 -11.79
N ASP A 136 37.64 13.06 -11.39
CA ASP A 136 38.90 12.76 -10.72
C ASP A 136 38.65 12.09 -9.35
N THR A 137 39.54 11.21 -8.98
CA THR A 137 39.65 10.65 -7.63
C THR A 137 40.91 11.13 -6.95
N ALA A 138 41.08 10.82 -5.67
CA ALA A 138 42.32 11.10 -4.93
C ALA A 138 43.55 10.34 -5.50
N ASP A 139 43.30 9.23 -6.19
CA ASP A 139 44.31 8.48 -6.94
C ASP A 139 44.31 8.96 -8.40
N PRO A 140 45.38 9.65 -8.87
CA PRO A 140 45.47 10.19 -10.23
C PRO A 140 45.42 9.11 -11.33
N SER A 141 45.73 7.86 -10.98
CA SER A 141 45.66 6.72 -11.91
C SER A 141 44.23 6.19 -12.09
N ARG A 142 43.27 6.68 -11.33
CA ARG A 142 41.89 6.22 -11.34
C ARG A 142 40.90 7.36 -11.60
N LYS A 143 39.84 7.04 -12.30
CA LYS A 143 38.68 7.93 -12.48
C LYS A 143 37.44 7.23 -11.93
N LEU A 144 36.48 8.02 -11.46
CA LEU A 144 35.18 7.55 -11.06
C LEU A 144 34.17 7.84 -12.19
N LEU A 145 33.64 6.80 -12.81
CA LEU A 145 32.53 6.91 -13.74
C LEU A 145 31.23 6.91 -12.92
N SER A 146 30.55 8.04 -12.93
CA SER A 146 29.24 8.19 -12.29
C SER A 146 28.14 8.00 -13.34
N LEU A 147 27.17 7.15 -13.02
CA LEU A 147 25.99 6.89 -13.84
C LEU A 147 24.75 7.38 -13.08
N THR A 148 24.06 8.38 -13.64
CA THR A 148 22.81 8.88 -13.06
C THR A 148 21.65 8.33 -13.90
N PHE A 149 20.96 7.34 -13.36
CA PHE A 149 19.87 6.69 -14.04
C PHE A 149 18.58 7.49 -13.95
N THR A 150 17.85 7.55 -15.07
CA THR A 150 16.50 8.10 -15.16
C THR A 150 15.56 7.03 -15.72
N HIS A 151 14.36 6.94 -15.15
CA HIS A 151 13.34 6.01 -15.61
C HIS A 151 12.79 6.43 -16.96
N SER A 152 12.75 5.51 -17.89
CA SER A 152 12.13 5.70 -19.21
C SER A 152 10.63 5.42 -19.22
N TYR A 153 10.12 4.76 -18.19
CA TYR A 153 8.74 4.37 -18.03
C TYR A 153 8.10 5.06 -16.82
N SER A 154 6.79 4.87 -16.67
CA SER A 154 5.99 5.44 -15.59
C SER A 154 5.65 4.36 -14.58
N LEU A 155 5.59 4.72 -13.31
CA LEU A 155 5.09 3.85 -12.25
C LEU A 155 3.60 4.10 -12.05
N LEU A 156 2.82 3.05 -12.17
CA LEU A 156 1.40 3.05 -11.90
C LEU A 156 1.11 2.33 -10.60
N VAL A 157 0.36 2.97 -9.72
CA VAL A 157 -0.04 2.42 -8.42
C VAL A 157 -1.56 2.42 -8.32
N LEU A 158 -2.11 1.23 -8.14
CA LEU A 158 -3.52 1.04 -7.82
C LEU A 158 -3.66 0.96 -6.30
N LYS A 159 -4.21 2.02 -5.68
CA LYS A 159 -4.28 2.17 -4.22
C LYS A 159 -5.35 1.32 -3.58
N ALA A 160 -6.53 1.35 -4.14
CA ALA A 160 -7.70 0.64 -3.64
C ALA A 160 -8.67 0.40 -4.78
N ILE A 161 -9.44 -0.64 -4.64
CA ILE A 161 -10.63 -0.84 -5.43
C ILE A 161 -11.80 -0.61 -4.49
N ASP A 162 -12.52 0.44 -4.75
CA ASP A 162 -13.71 0.78 -3.99
C ASP A 162 -14.90 0.07 -4.63
N LEU A 163 -15.49 -0.87 -3.92
CA LEU A 163 -16.69 -1.56 -4.38
C LEU A 163 -17.91 -0.76 -3.94
N SER A 164 -18.42 0.07 -4.84
CA SER A 164 -19.73 0.71 -4.62
C SER A 164 -20.83 -0.24 -4.99
N PRO A 165 -21.82 -0.46 -4.12
CA PRO A 165 -23.05 -1.12 -4.55
C PRO A 165 -23.70 -0.26 -5.65
N LYS A 166 -24.26 -0.91 -6.66
CA LYS A 166 -25.09 -0.23 -7.65
C LYS A 166 -26.26 0.41 -6.90
N ASP A 167 -26.68 1.61 -7.33
CA ASP A 167 -27.78 2.33 -6.72
C ASP A 167 -28.95 1.39 -6.39
N PHE A 168 -29.29 1.35 -5.12
CA PHE A 168 -30.43 0.57 -4.66
C PHE A 168 -31.70 1.35 -4.94
N VAL A 169 -32.51 0.86 -5.84
CA VAL A 169 -33.86 1.37 -6.07
C VAL A 169 -34.80 0.50 -5.27
N ALA A 170 -35.39 1.06 -4.20
CA ALA A 170 -36.41 0.36 -3.45
C ALA A 170 -37.61 0.04 -4.35
N PRO A 171 -38.05 -1.21 -4.43
CA PRO A 171 -39.35 -1.51 -5.05
C PRO A 171 -40.41 -0.67 -4.34
N ASP A 172 -41.39 -0.13 -5.05
CA ASP A 172 -42.56 0.58 -4.47
C ASP A 172 -42.29 1.94 -3.77
N GLY A 173 -41.09 2.49 -3.87
CA GLY A 173 -40.77 3.81 -3.30
C GLY A 173 -40.74 3.87 -1.76
N ALA A 174 -40.87 2.74 -1.07
CA ALA A 174 -40.60 2.65 0.36
C ALA A 174 -39.11 2.60 0.65
N PHE A 175 -38.66 3.20 1.76
CA PHE A 175 -37.30 3.03 2.19
C PHE A 175 -37.10 1.57 2.62
N VAL A 176 -36.36 0.84 1.79
CA VAL A 176 -35.84 -0.49 2.14
C VAL A 176 -34.38 -0.28 2.45
N TYR A 177 -33.93 -0.73 3.61
CA TYR A 177 -32.52 -0.68 3.95
C TYR A 177 -31.71 -1.30 2.82
N PRO A 178 -30.55 -0.71 2.44
CA PRO A 178 -29.69 -1.30 1.45
C PRO A 178 -29.44 -2.77 1.83
N PRO A 179 -29.31 -3.65 0.83
CA PRO A 179 -29.14 -5.06 1.09
C PRO A 179 -28.01 -5.24 2.11
N LYS A 180 -28.27 -6.12 3.08
CA LYS A 180 -27.39 -6.43 4.19
C LYS A 180 -25.95 -6.56 3.67
N VAL A 181 -25.11 -5.62 4.05
CA VAL A 181 -23.67 -5.75 3.80
C VAL A 181 -23.18 -6.70 4.87
N THR A 182 -23.10 -7.97 4.54
CA THR A 182 -22.35 -8.90 5.37
C THR A 182 -20.94 -8.38 5.42
N ALA A 183 -20.40 -8.19 6.64
CA ALA A 183 -18.98 -7.88 6.79
C ALA A 183 -18.23 -8.91 5.93
N PRO A 184 -17.42 -8.48 4.97
CA PRO A 184 -16.71 -9.44 4.14
C PRO A 184 -15.90 -10.34 5.07
N SER A 185 -15.92 -11.64 4.76
CA SER A 185 -14.93 -12.53 5.33
C SER A 185 -13.55 -11.87 5.16
N SER A 186 -12.60 -12.17 6.01
CA SER A 186 -11.22 -11.65 5.99
C SER A 186 -10.52 -11.73 4.62
N ASP A 187 -11.18 -12.22 3.62
CA ASP A 187 -10.76 -12.59 2.28
C ASP A 187 -11.00 -11.53 1.20
N VAL A 188 -11.35 -10.31 1.55
CA VAL A 188 -11.56 -9.22 0.56
C VAL A 188 -10.23 -8.55 0.18
N ASP A 189 -9.12 -9.05 0.67
CA ASP A 189 -7.83 -8.67 0.12
C ASP A 189 -7.76 -9.10 -1.34
N ALA A 190 -7.63 -8.14 -2.24
CA ALA A 190 -7.34 -8.42 -3.62
C ALA A 190 -6.09 -9.30 -3.70
N THR A 191 -6.22 -10.44 -4.35
CA THR A 191 -5.09 -11.35 -4.57
C THR A 191 -4.32 -10.96 -5.82
N ASP A 192 -5.04 -10.50 -6.84
CA ASP A 192 -4.50 -10.12 -8.13
C ASP A 192 -5.21 -8.86 -8.68
N ALA A 193 -4.47 -8.04 -9.41
CA ALA A 193 -5.04 -6.96 -10.21
C ALA A 193 -4.44 -6.96 -11.61
N VAL A 194 -5.30 -6.72 -12.60
CA VAL A 194 -4.92 -6.52 -14.00
C VAL A 194 -5.38 -5.14 -14.43
N LEU A 195 -4.49 -4.36 -14.98
CA LEU A 195 -4.78 -3.02 -15.48
C LEU A 195 -4.28 -2.86 -16.90
N ASN A 196 -5.17 -2.53 -17.84
CA ASN A 196 -4.85 -2.38 -19.25
C ASN A 196 -4.02 -3.55 -19.84
N GLY A 197 -4.36 -4.77 -19.42
CA GLY A 197 -3.68 -6.00 -19.85
C GLY A 197 -2.41 -6.34 -19.09
N ILE A 198 -1.99 -5.53 -18.13
CA ILE A 198 -0.81 -5.81 -17.31
C ILE A 198 -1.25 -6.40 -15.97
N LYS A 199 -0.78 -7.61 -15.69
CA LYS A 199 -0.91 -8.22 -14.35
C LYS A 199 0.04 -7.55 -13.39
N MET A 200 -0.50 -6.88 -12.39
CA MET A 200 0.23 -6.03 -11.47
C MET A 200 0.88 -6.83 -10.34
N ARG A 201 1.90 -6.27 -9.73
CA ARG A 201 2.54 -6.80 -8.53
C ARG A 201 1.86 -6.27 -7.27
N LYS A 202 1.39 -7.17 -6.40
CA LYS A 202 0.94 -6.81 -5.05
C LYS A 202 2.16 -6.52 -4.16
N MET A 203 2.16 -5.37 -3.50
CA MET A 203 3.21 -4.96 -2.58
C MET A 203 2.78 -5.20 -1.12
N GLY A 204 3.74 -5.10 -0.19
CA GLY A 204 3.50 -5.31 1.23
C GLY A 204 2.58 -4.27 1.89
N ASP A 205 2.33 -3.14 1.23
CA ASP A 205 1.36 -2.13 1.64
C ASP A 205 -0.07 -2.41 1.15
N GLY A 206 -0.27 -3.56 0.50
CA GLY A 206 -1.57 -3.99 -0.04
C GLY A 206 -1.95 -3.36 -1.37
N LYS A 207 -1.14 -2.44 -1.90
CA LYS A 207 -1.36 -1.81 -3.21
C LYS A 207 -0.78 -2.63 -4.34
N PHE A 208 -1.26 -2.38 -5.55
CA PHE A 208 -0.77 -3.01 -6.77
C PHE A 208 0.05 -2.04 -7.60
N TYR A 209 1.19 -2.50 -8.07
CA TYR A 209 2.18 -1.70 -8.78
C TYR A 209 2.44 -2.29 -10.16
N ALA A 210 2.59 -1.43 -11.16
CA ALA A 210 3.03 -1.82 -12.50
C ALA A 210 3.90 -0.73 -13.14
N ILE A 211 4.88 -1.15 -13.90
CA ILE A 211 5.67 -0.30 -14.77
C ILE A 211 4.98 -0.27 -16.14
N VAL A 212 4.70 0.91 -16.64
CA VAL A 212 3.95 1.12 -17.88
C VAL A 212 4.63 2.14 -18.79
N LYS A 213 4.39 2.04 -20.09
CA LYS A 213 4.90 3.04 -21.02
C LYS A 213 4.27 4.41 -20.78
N PRO A 214 5.04 5.48 -20.93
CA PRO A 214 4.47 6.82 -21.00
C PRO A 214 3.39 6.92 -22.08
N ALA A 215 2.36 7.68 -21.81
CA ALA A 215 1.30 7.92 -22.75
C ALA A 215 0.77 9.35 -22.60
N SER A 216 0.42 9.99 -23.73
CA SER A 216 -0.16 11.33 -23.75
C SER A 216 -1.68 11.27 -23.92
N GLY A 217 -2.37 12.25 -23.36
CA GLY A 217 -3.82 12.33 -23.44
C GLY A 217 -4.52 11.41 -22.41
N ASP A 218 -5.82 11.37 -22.51
CA ASP A 218 -6.68 10.60 -21.63
C ASP A 218 -6.55 9.10 -21.90
N ILE A 219 -6.33 8.33 -20.84
CA ILE A 219 -6.13 6.89 -20.93
C ILE A 219 -7.33 6.20 -20.27
N PRO A 220 -8.14 5.45 -21.04
CA PRO A 220 -9.20 4.65 -20.43
C PRO A 220 -8.60 3.54 -19.57
N ILE A 221 -9.09 3.42 -18.34
CA ILE A 221 -8.64 2.39 -17.40
C ILE A 221 -9.57 1.20 -17.50
N LYS A 222 -9.02 0.06 -17.94
CA LYS A 222 -9.73 -1.21 -18.04
C LYS A 222 -8.97 -2.27 -17.28
N GLY A 223 -9.69 -3.16 -16.60
CA GLY A 223 -9.03 -4.26 -15.95
C GLY A 223 -9.93 -5.10 -15.09
N SER A 224 -9.29 -5.91 -14.31
CA SER A 224 -9.94 -6.78 -13.36
C SER A 224 -9.14 -6.88 -12.07
N TYR A 225 -9.84 -7.33 -11.07
CA TYR A 225 -9.30 -7.51 -9.76
C TYR A 225 -9.95 -8.77 -9.17
N THR A 226 -9.11 -9.62 -8.61
CA THR A 226 -9.56 -10.88 -8.07
C THR A 226 -9.52 -10.82 -6.56
N THR A 227 -10.64 -11.17 -5.95
CA THR A 227 -10.73 -11.49 -4.52
C THR A 227 -10.80 -13.00 -4.37
N ASN A 228 -10.77 -13.51 -3.14
CA ASN A 228 -10.98 -14.94 -2.89
C ASN A 228 -12.39 -15.41 -3.30
N SER A 229 -13.35 -14.49 -3.42
CA SER A 229 -14.76 -14.80 -3.69
C SER A 229 -15.25 -14.39 -5.08
N ALA A 230 -14.59 -13.44 -5.77
CA ALA A 230 -15.09 -12.94 -7.05
C ALA A 230 -14.02 -12.34 -7.94
N LEU A 231 -14.26 -12.43 -9.25
CA LEU A 231 -13.59 -11.63 -10.26
C LEU A 231 -14.43 -10.38 -10.52
N ILE A 232 -13.85 -9.20 -10.29
CA ILE A 232 -14.49 -7.92 -10.51
C ILE A 232 -13.83 -7.25 -11.72
N VAL A 233 -14.65 -6.93 -12.71
CA VAL A 233 -14.20 -6.28 -13.95
C VAL A 233 -14.59 -4.81 -13.90
N TYR A 234 -13.64 -3.93 -14.23
CA TYR A 234 -13.90 -2.51 -14.43
C TYR A 234 -13.54 -2.13 -15.86
N ASP A 235 -14.40 -1.37 -16.50
CA ASP A 235 -14.28 -1.04 -17.92
C ASP A 235 -14.48 0.46 -18.17
N GLY A 236 -13.36 1.14 -18.32
CA GLY A 236 -13.24 2.38 -19.10
C GLY A 236 -13.99 3.63 -18.67
N SER A 237 -14.74 3.60 -17.57
CA SER A 237 -15.42 4.80 -17.05
C SER A 237 -14.45 5.79 -16.35
N LEU A 238 -13.26 5.34 -16.03
CA LEU A 238 -12.20 6.16 -15.49
C LEU A 238 -11.23 6.53 -16.59
N VAL A 239 -10.91 7.80 -16.64
CA VAL A 239 -9.96 8.37 -17.58
C VAL A 239 -8.83 8.96 -16.78
N ALA A 240 -7.62 8.48 -16.99
CA ALA A 240 -6.44 9.05 -16.37
C ALA A 240 -5.81 10.09 -17.29
N PRO A 241 -5.27 11.18 -16.74
CA PRO A 241 -4.39 12.06 -17.50
C PRO A 241 -3.16 11.28 -17.96
N GLY A 242 -2.46 11.79 -18.94
CA GLY A 242 -1.28 11.15 -19.54
C GLY A 242 -0.25 10.69 -18.49
N LEU A 243 0.50 9.66 -18.84
CA LEU A 243 1.53 9.07 -18.00
C LEU A 243 2.90 9.61 -18.41
N GLU A 244 3.59 10.27 -17.49
CA GLU A 244 4.91 10.83 -17.72
C GLU A 244 6.01 9.83 -17.32
N ALA A 245 7.08 9.77 -18.11
CA ALA A 245 8.26 8.98 -17.79
C ALA A 245 8.89 9.46 -16.43
N GLY A 246 9.33 8.52 -15.63
CA GLY A 246 9.94 8.79 -14.33
C GLY A 246 8.98 9.35 -13.28
N LYS A 247 7.67 9.29 -13.51
CA LYS A 247 6.65 9.74 -12.56
C LYS A 247 5.84 8.58 -12.01
N LYS A 248 5.42 8.74 -10.76
CA LYS A 248 4.46 7.85 -10.10
C LYS A 248 3.06 8.41 -10.29
N HIS A 249 2.15 7.57 -10.74
CA HIS A 249 0.74 7.87 -10.90
C HIS A 249 -0.07 6.94 -10.01
N GLU A 250 -0.83 7.50 -9.09
CA GLU A 250 -1.64 6.72 -8.16
C GLU A 250 -3.12 6.87 -8.51
N TRP A 251 -3.80 5.74 -8.62
CA TRP A 251 -5.23 5.70 -8.93
C TRP A 251 -6.01 4.89 -7.90
N THR A 252 -7.23 5.32 -7.70
CA THR A 252 -8.26 4.54 -7.02
C THR A 252 -9.30 4.16 -8.05
N VAL A 253 -9.59 2.87 -8.16
CA VAL A 253 -10.65 2.37 -9.05
C VAL A 253 -11.87 2.08 -8.20
N THR A 254 -13.00 2.65 -8.59
CA THR A 254 -14.31 2.30 -8.03
C THR A 254 -14.99 1.34 -9.00
N ALA A 255 -15.20 0.10 -8.57
CA ALA A 255 -15.98 -0.87 -9.34
C ALA A 255 -17.38 -0.92 -8.80
N THR A 256 -18.36 -0.75 -9.68
CA THR A 256 -19.77 -0.95 -9.31
C THR A 256 -20.10 -2.42 -9.51
N LEU A 257 -20.46 -3.10 -8.41
CA LEU A 257 -20.99 -4.45 -8.52
C LEU A 257 -22.35 -4.41 -9.20
N PRO A 258 -22.63 -5.36 -10.12
CA PRO A 258 -23.99 -5.50 -10.63
C PRO A 258 -24.93 -5.75 -9.47
N TYR A 259 -26.05 -5.00 -9.44
CA TYR A 259 -27.09 -5.25 -8.46
C TYR A 259 -27.67 -6.65 -8.72
N ASP A 260 -27.45 -7.54 -7.77
CA ASP A 260 -28.21 -8.77 -7.65
C ASP A 260 -29.08 -8.62 -6.40
N SER A 261 -30.26 -9.23 -6.40
CA SER A 261 -31.15 -9.27 -5.22
C SER A 261 -30.52 -9.96 -4.01
N ASN A 262 -29.34 -10.55 -4.18
CA ASN A 262 -28.51 -11.08 -3.11
C ASN A 262 -27.73 -9.96 -2.39
N PRO A 263 -27.38 -10.15 -1.11
CA PRO A 263 -26.59 -9.17 -0.37
C PRO A 263 -25.30 -8.84 -1.13
N VAL A 264 -25.11 -7.54 -1.39
CA VAL A 264 -23.91 -7.07 -2.08
C VAL A 264 -22.75 -7.13 -1.07
N GLU A 265 -21.80 -8.01 -1.34
CA GLU A 265 -20.55 -8.00 -0.60
C GLU A 265 -19.72 -6.79 -1.04
N ARG A 266 -19.42 -5.90 -0.14
CA ARG A 266 -18.44 -4.85 -0.30
C ARG A 266 -17.47 -4.84 0.87
N ALA A 267 -16.31 -4.25 0.66
CA ALA A 267 -15.38 -4.03 1.76
C ALA A 267 -16.01 -3.14 2.83
N LEU A 268 -15.81 -3.54 4.08
CA LEU A 268 -16.17 -2.73 5.23
C LEU A 268 -15.34 -1.45 5.21
N LYS A 269 -15.96 -0.31 5.53
CA LYS A 269 -15.31 0.99 5.56
C LYS A 269 -15.45 1.67 6.92
N PRO A 270 -14.45 2.47 7.34
CA PRO A 270 -14.66 3.42 8.42
C PRO A 270 -15.87 4.32 8.12
N GLY A 271 -16.70 4.51 9.13
CA GLY A 271 -17.96 5.26 9.00
C GLY A 271 -19.20 4.41 8.74
N ASP A 272 -19.06 3.14 8.40
CA ASP A 272 -20.22 2.24 8.27
C ASP A 272 -20.88 2.02 9.63
N PHE A 273 -22.20 1.97 9.65
CA PHE A 273 -22.98 1.72 10.85
C PHE A 273 -23.12 0.22 11.11
N VAL A 274 -23.02 -0.14 12.38
CA VAL A 274 -23.10 -1.53 12.84
C VAL A 274 -24.36 -1.72 13.65
N PHE A 275 -25.12 -2.75 13.30
CA PHE A 275 -26.33 -3.19 13.97
C PHE A 275 -26.22 -4.66 14.36
N HIS A 276 -27.06 -5.13 15.24
CA HIS A 276 -27.29 -6.55 15.44
C HIS A 276 -28.79 -6.82 15.64
N ASN A 277 -29.26 -7.93 15.11
CA ASN A 277 -30.63 -8.38 15.26
C ASN A 277 -30.79 -9.48 16.33
N GLY A 278 -29.76 -9.68 17.15
CA GLY A 278 -29.72 -10.72 18.18
C GLY A 278 -29.09 -12.04 17.71
N SER A 279 -28.98 -12.28 16.41
CA SER A 279 -28.37 -13.49 15.83
C SER A 279 -27.23 -13.23 14.87
N ASP A 280 -27.23 -12.04 14.25
CA ASP A 280 -26.21 -11.61 13.30
C ASP A 280 -25.83 -10.15 13.45
N ILE A 281 -24.64 -9.81 12.92
CA ILE A 281 -24.17 -8.45 12.77
C ILE A 281 -24.61 -7.96 11.39
N GLU A 282 -25.22 -6.77 11.37
CA GLU A 282 -25.65 -6.10 10.15
C GLU A 282 -24.85 -4.82 9.97
N ILE A 283 -24.43 -4.56 8.73
CA ILE A 283 -23.66 -3.36 8.38
C ILE A 283 -24.46 -2.54 7.38
N TYR A 284 -24.54 -1.23 7.63
CA TYR A 284 -25.13 -0.28 6.70
C TYR A 284 -24.10 0.74 6.26
N PRO A 285 -24.07 1.06 4.96
CA PRO A 285 -23.16 2.07 4.45
C PRO A 285 -23.31 3.41 5.18
N GLY A 286 -22.18 3.97 5.61
CA GLY A 286 -22.13 5.30 6.23
C GLY A 286 -21.96 6.45 5.24
N ASP A 287 -21.98 6.17 3.94
CA ASP A 287 -21.68 7.10 2.86
C ASP A 287 -22.91 7.89 2.35
N GLY A 288 -23.96 7.99 3.17
CA GLY A 288 -25.12 8.79 2.86
C GLY A 288 -26.14 8.09 1.96
N ALA A 289 -26.15 6.75 1.95
CA ALA A 289 -27.18 5.98 1.23
C ALA A 289 -28.59 6.44 1.66
N VAL A 290 -29.35 6.92 0.72
CA VAL A 290 -30.74 7.36 0.89
C VAL A 290 -31.67 6.54 -0.03
N ASP A 291 -32.92 6.45 0.32
CA ASP A 291 -33.92 5.86 -0.58
C ASP A 291 -34.26 6.79 -1.75
N THR A 292 -35.10 6.33 -2.68
CA THR A 292 -35.54 7.11 -3.85
C THR A 292 -36.27 8.40 -3.49
N ASN A 293 -36.68 8.56 -2.24
CA ASN A 293 -37.35 9.77 -1.70
C ASN A 293 -36.38 10.65 -0.89
N GLY A 294 -35.09 10.35 -0.89
CA GLY A 294 -34.11 11.10 -0.13
C GLY A 294 -34.14 10.86 1.37
N ARG A 295 -34.78 9.79 1.85
CA ARG A 295 -34.87 9.47 3.28
C ARG A 295 -33.61 8.71 3.68
N ILE A 296 -32.96 9.13 4.76
CA ILE A 296 -31.85 8.42 5.37
C ILE A 296 -32.32 7.23 6.22
N PRO A 297 -31.54 6.15 6.35
CA PRO A 297 -31.83 5.05 7.24
C PRO A 297 -32.08 5.52 8.67
N ASN A 298 -32.94 4.82 9.39
CA ASN A 298 -33.08 5.04 10.83
C ASN A 298 -31.92 4.37 11.55
N TYR A 299 -30.92 5.15 11.95
CA TYR A 299 -29.76 4.69 12.68
C TYR A 299 -29.97 4.56 14.18
N THR A 300 -31.19 4.75 14.68
CA THR A 300 -31.52 4.75 16.12
C THR A 300 -31.13 3.44 16.81
N ASN A 301 -31.15 2.33 16.08
CA ASN A 301 -30.78 1.02 16.62
C ASN A 301 -29.35 0.60 16.28
N ALA A 302 -28.55 1.49 15.70
CA ALA A 302 -27.14 1.20 15.48
C ALA A 302 -26.41 1.08 16.82
N ILE A 303 -25.54 0.09 16.94
CA ILE A 303 -24.73 -0.11 18.14
C ILE A 303 -23.39 0.64 18.06
N GLY A 304 -22.99 1.03 16.86
CA GLY A 304 -21.73 1.74 16.69
C GLY A 304 -21.43 2.07 15.23
N ILE A 305 -20.28 2.71 15.04
CA ILE A 305 -19.69 3.06 13.75
C ILE A 305 -18.33 2.33 13.63
N VAL A 306 -18.04 1.82 12.43
CA VAL A 306 -16.71 1.26 12.12
C VAL A 306 -15.67 2.37 12.23
N ALA A 307 -14.73 2.21 13.15
CA ALA A 307 -13.62 3.13 13.36
C ALA A 307 -12.42 2.79 12.45
N THR A 308 -12.09 1.51 12.34
CA THR A 308 -11.07 1.00 11.42
C THR A 308 -11.37 -0.42 11.01
N CYS A 309 -11.06 -0.76 9.77
CA CYS A 309 -11.09 -2.11 9.21
C CYS A 309 -9.70 -2.59 8.75
N ASN A 310 -8.64 -1.88 9.13
CA ASN A 310 -7.27 -2.27 8.79
C ASN A 310 -6.75 -3.34 9.78
N PRO A 311 -6.51 -4.60 9.34
CA PRO A 311 -6.04 -5.67 10.21
C PRO A 311 -4.69 -5.38 10.89
N GLN A 312 -3.84 -4.54 10.28
CA GLN A 312 -2.56 -4.15 10.87
C GLN A 312 -2.72 -3.19 12.05
N ARG A 313 -3.91 -2.61 12.21
CA ARG A 313 -4.29 -1.71 13.31
C ARG A 313 -5.22 -2.39 14.32
N MET A 314 -5.23 -3.71 14.33
CA MET A 314 -5.94 -4.53 15.30
C MET A 314 -4.95 -5.31 16.14
N SER A 315 -5.26 -5.46 17.42
CA SER A 315 -4.47 -6.29 18.33
C SER A 315 -4.26 -7.70 17.77
N ALA A 316 -3.06 -8.23 17.91
CA ALA A 316 -2.78 -9.62 17.56
C ALA A 316 -3.63 -10.58 18.38
N THR A 317 -3.90 -10.24 19.65
CA THR A 317 -4.77 -11.00 20.56
C THR A 317 -6.21 -11.02 20.05
N ASP A 318 -6.75 -9.89 19.63
CA ASP A 318 -8.11 -9.81 19.09
C ASP A 318 -8.26 -10.61 17.81
N ARG A 319 -7.29 -10.51 16.91
CA ARG A 319 -7.26 -11.30 15.67
C ARG A 319 -7.21 -12.80 15.96
N SER A 320 -6.48 -13.24 16.97
CA SER A 320 -6.41 -14.65 17.36
C SER A 320 -7.74 -15.20 17.89
N LYS A 321 -8.64 -14.31 18.32
CA LYS A 321 -10.02 -14.66 18.75
C LYS A 321 -11.00 -14.70 17.57
N GLY A 322 -10.55 -14.42 16.35
CA GLY A 322 -11.40 -14.36 15.16
C GLY A 322 -12.06 -12.97 14.95
N TRP A 323 -11.71 -11.95 15.72
CA TRP A 323 -12.23 -10.59 15.54
C TRP A 323 -11.31 -9.83 14.60
N THR A 324 -11.53 -10.00 13.31
CA THR A 324 -10.60 -9.58 12.27
C THR A 324 -11.13 -8.48 11.35
N HIS A 325 -12.41 -8.11 11.47
CA HIS A 325 -13.07 -7.25 10.48
C HIS A 325 -13.00 -5.77 10.79
N ALA A 326 -13.27 -5.37 12.02
CA ALA A 326 -13.29 -3.95 12.38
C ALA A 326 -13.17 -3.72 13.89
N TYR A 327 -12.63 -2.56 14.27
CA TYR A 327 -12.98 -1.93 15.53
C TYR A 327 -14.18 -1.01 15.33
N VAL A 328 -15.12 -1.09 16.27
CA VAL A 328 -16.38 -0.35 16.25
C VAL A 328 -16.42 0.60 17.44
N MET A 329 -16.69 1.86 17.16
CA MET A 329 -16.90 2.89 18.18
C MET A 329 -18.39 2.98 18.51
N GLY A 330 -18.74 2.98 19.82
CA GLY A 330 -20.13 3.19 20.26
C GLY A 330 -20.64 4.57 19.87
N LEU A 331 -21.94 4.68 19.58
CA LEU A 331 -22.59 5.94 19.22
C LEU A 331 -22.96 6.81 20.43
N GLU A 332 -22.96 6.24 21.60
CA GLU A 332 -23.34 6.94 22.84
C GLU A 332 -22.11 7.28 23.67
N ASN A 333 -22.06 8.48 24.19
CA ASN A 333 -21.15 8.81 25.28
C ASN A 333 -21.66 8.14 26.55
N ILE A 334 -20.90 7.19 27.08
CA ILE A 334 -21.24 6.45 28.30
C ILE A 334 -21.33 7.39 29.52
N SER A 335 -20.53 8.48 29.52
CA SER A 335 -20.49 9.48 30.57
C SER A 335 -19.76 10.74 30.08
N GLY A 336 -19.81 11.81 30.88
CA GLY A 336 -18.92 12.97 30.74
C GLY A 336 -17.46 12.63 31.01
N SER A 337 -16.67 13.60 31.42
CA SER A 337 -15.27 13.36 31.81
C SER A 337 -15.19 12.43 33.01
N LEU A 338 -14.55 11.30 32.85
CA LEU A 338 -14.26 10.32 33.92
C LEU A 338 -12.77 10.29 34.20
N GLN A 339 -12.42 10.18 35.48
CA GLN A 339 -11.06 9.86 35.84
C GLN A 339 -10.78 8.40 35.49
N TRP A 340 -9.58 8.14 35.01
CA TRP A 340 -9.10 6.80 34.75
C TRP A 340 -9.01 6.01 36.08
N SER A 341 -8.44 6.64 37.13
CA SER A 341 -8.31 6.11 38.49
C SER A 341 -8.40 7.24 39.48
N ASN A 342 -9.00 6.96 40.63
CA ASN A 342 -9.01 7.84 41.83
C ASN A 342 -7.80 7.60 42.73
N VAL A 343 -6.99 6.61 42.42
CA VAL A 343 -5.79 6.23 43.19
C VAL A 343 -4.56 6.37 42.31
N SER A 344 -3.45 6.78 42.92
CA SER A 344 -2.16 6.90 42.21
C SER A 344 -1.35 5.64 42.46
N VAL A 345 -1.54 4.64 41.62
CA VAL A 345 -0.79 3.37 41.70
C VAL A 345 -0.35 2.99 40.29
N ASP A 346 0.75 2.29 40.22
CA ASP A 346 1.23 1.69 38.99
C ASP A 346 0.45 0.39 38.74
N GLU A 347 -0.24 0.33 37.60
CA GLU A 347 -1.10 -0.81 37.26
C GLU A 347 -0.32 -1.85 36.48
N SER A 348 0.18 -2.87 37.19
CA SER A 348 1.00 -3.93 36.61
C SER A 348 0.29 -4.81 35.58
N VAL A 349 -1.05 -4.74 35.49
CA VAL A 349 -1.86 -5.53 34.56
C VAL A 349 -2.06 -4.84 33.20
N ILE A 350 -1.68 -3.58 33.09
CA ILE A 350 -1.66 -2.85 31.84
C ILE A 350 -0.22 -2.75 31.37
N ALA A 351 0.01 -3.06 30.11
CA ALA A 351 1.33 -2.90 29.54
C ALA A 351 1.78 -1.44 29.71
N ASN A 352 2.88 -1.25 30.46
CA ASN A 352 3.44 0.06 30.70
C ASN A 352 3.96 0.66 29.39
N THR A 353 3.08 1.24 28.62
CA THR A 353 3.46 2.06 27.48
C THR A 353 4.05 3.32 28.05
N SER A 354 5.33 3.52 27.81
CA SER A 354 6.07 4.74 28.17
C SER A 354 5.18 5.96 27.98
N PRO A 355 5.12 6.90 28.94
CA PRO A 355 4.38 8.16 28.80
C PRO A 355 4.91 9.03 27.64
N LEU A 356 5.99 8.61 26.99
CA LEU A 356 6.47 9.20 25.75
C LEU A 356 5.60 8.70 24.62
N ILE A 357 4.91 9.62 24.00
CA ILE A 357 3.93 9.49 22.93
C ILE A 357 4.37 8.55 21.79
N GLU A 358 5.66 8.35 21.58
CA GLU A 358 6.29 7.62 20.46
C GLU A 358 6.16 6.10 20.48
N GLY A 359 5.28 5.53 21.24
CA GLY A 359 5.00 4.08 21.24
C GLY A 359 3.57 3.80 21.63
N ALA A 360 2.89 4.77 22.23
CA ALA A 360 1.54 4.62 22.75
C ALA A 360 0.52 4.46 21.60
N GLU A 361 0.76 5.10 20.45
CA GLU A 361 -0.07 4.98 19.25
C GLU A 361 -0.05 3.57 18.63
N ASN A 362 0.91 2.74 19.01
CA ASN A 362 1.00 1.34 18.57
C ASN A 362 0.29 0.37 19.52
N ASN A 363 -0.17 0.83 20.67
CA ASN A 363 -0.93 0.00 21.61
C ASN A 363 -2.37 -0.19 21.11
N MET A 364 -2.67 -1.38 20.59
CA MET A 364 -3.99 -1.80 20.11
C MET A 364 -4.71 -2.74 21.11
N ASP A 365 -4.16 -3.00 22.29
CA ASP A 365 -4.59 -4.05 23.21
C ASP A 365 -5.71 -3.64 24.17
N GLY A 366 -6.52 -2.65 23.80
CA GLY A 366 -7.58 -2.09 24.67
C GLY A 366 -8.55 -3.13 25.23
N TYR A 367 -8.93 -4.15 24.45
CA TYR A 367 -9.76 -5.24 24.93
C TYR A 367 -9.03 -6.05 26.02
N THR A 368 -7.82 -6.50 25.75
CA THR A 368 -7.01 -7.29 26.68
C THR A 368 -6.74 -6.54 27.97
N GLU A 369 -6.41 -5.26 27.88
CA GLU A 369 -6.19 -4.39 29.03
C GLU A 369 -7.47 -4.18 29.84
N THR A 370 -8.60 -3.98 29.17
CA THR A 370 -9.90 -3.88 29.85
C THR A 370 -10.22 -5.15 30.63
N GLU A 371 -10.07 -6.32 30.01
CA GLU A 371 -10.31 -7.62 30.68
C GLU A 371 -9.38 -7.81 31.88
N ALA A 372 -8.09 -7.48 31.74
CA ALA A 372 -7.11 -7.60 32.80
C ALA A 372 -7.49 -6.70 33.99
N MET A 373 -7.83 -5.43 33.73
CA MET A 373 -8.27 -4.49 34.74
C MET A 373 -9.54 -4.94 35.44
N LEU A 374 -10.56 -5.33 34.71
CA LEU A 374 -11.82 -5.77 35.31
C LEU A 374 -11.64 -7.01 36.20
N THR A 375 -10.84 -7.97 35.73
CA THR A 375 -10.54 -9.20 36.46
C THR A 375 -9.76 -8.91 37.76
N GLU A 376 -8.69 -8.13 37.64
CA GLU A 376 -7.84 -7.78 38.76
C GLU A 376 -8.59 -6.95 39.81
N ARG A 377 -9.34 -5.92 39.40
CA ARG A 377 -10.08 -5.05 40.29
C ARG A 377 -11.28 -5.75 40.95
N ALA A 378 -11.94 -6.66 40.20
CA ALA A 378 -12.98 -7.51 40.78
C ALA A 378 -12.42 -8.41 41.89
N SER A 379 -11.26 -9.02 41.70
CA SER A 379 -10.61 -9.89 42.68
C SER A 379 -10.21 -9.12 43.95
N LYS A 380 -9.86 -7.83 43.81
CA LYS A 380 -9.50 -6.96 44.93
C LYS A 380 -10.70 -6.22 45.54
N GLY A 381 -11.86 -6.26 44.91
CA GLY A 381 -13.07 -5.57 45.37
C GLY A 381 -12.97 -4.04 45.32
N ASP A 382 -12.09 -3.50 44.45
CA ASP A 382 -11.75 -2.07 44.42
C ASP A 382 -12.03 -1.39 43.07
N LEU A 383 -12.83 -2.01 42.20
CA LEU A 383 -13.18 -1.48 40.88
C LEU A 383 -13.78 -0.07 40.96
N GLY A 384 -14.43 0.29 42.06
CA GLY A 384 -14.94 1.64 42.29
C GLY A 384 -13.87 2.74 42.31
N ASN A 385 -12.61 2.39 42.51
CA ASN A 385 -11.48 3.31 42.46
C ASN A 385 -11.07 3.63 40.99
N TYR A 386 -11.69 2.97 40.02
CA TYR A 386 -11.39 3.10 38.57
C TYR A 386 -12.67 3.49 37.80
N PRO A 387 -13.14 4.75 37.94
CA PRO A 387 -14.44 5.16 37.41
C PRO A 387 -14.66 4.86 35.96
N ALA A 388 -13.63 5.06 35.08
CA ALA A 388 -13.73 4.79 33.68
C ALA A 388 -13.99 3.29 33.40
N PHE A 389 -13.23 2.39 34.02
CA PHE A 389 -13.42 0.94 33.86
C PHE A 389 -14.72 0.44 34.49
N ASN A 390 -15.11 0.99 35.63
CA ASN A 390 -16.38 0.65 36.26
C ASN A 390 -17.57 1.04 35.40
N THR A 391 -17.50 2.20 34.74
CA THR A 391 -18.55 2.66 33.81
C THR A 391 -18.58 1.78 32.57
N VAL A 392 -17.44 1.43 31.98
CA VAL A 392 -17.37 0.48 30.85
C VAL A 392 -17.94 -0.87 31.26
N ASN A 393 -17.62 -1.37 32.46
CA ASN A 393 -18.17 -2.63 32.97
C ASN A 393 -19.70 -2.60 33.09
N THR A 394 -20.25 -1.51 33.61
CA THR A 394 -21.70 -1.30 33.71
C THR A 394 -22.33 -1.27 32.31
N TYR A 395 -21.74 -0.53 31.39
CA TYR A 395 -22.22 -0.47 30.01
C TYR A 395 -22.20 -1.83 29.32
N ARG A 396 -21.13 -2.62 29.50
CA ARG A 396 -21.00 -3.98 28.98
C ARG A 396 -22.09 -4.91 29.48
N ASN A 397 -22.40 -4.83 30.77
CA ASN A 397 -23.43 -5.67 31.38
C ASN A 397 -24.84 -5.31 30.86
N ASN A 398 -25.10 -4.02 30.65
CA ASN A 398 -26.35 -3.55 30.09
C ASN A 398 -26.47 -3.84 28.57
N ASN A 399 -25.35 -3.96 27.88
CA ASN A 399 -25.24 -4.21 26.43
C ASN A 399 -24.46 -5.50 26.18
N ALA A 400 -24.83 -6.57 26.87
CA ALA A 400 -24.15 -7.85 26.78
C ALA A 400 -24.17 -8.40 25.35
N VAL A 401 -23.13 -9.16 24.99
CA VAL A 401 -23.06 -9.83 23.70
C VAL A 401 -24.13 -10.93 23.67
N PRO A 402 -25.08 -10.89 22.74
CA PRO A 402 -26.05 -11.98 22.59
C PRO A 402 -25.34 -13.32 22.40
N ALA A 403 -25.91 -14.38 22.94
CA ALA A 403 -25.30 -15.71 22.87
C ALA A 403 -24.96 -16.16 21.45
N ALA A 404 -25.81 -15.84 20.46
CA ALA A 404 -25.58 -16.14 19.05
C ALA A 404 -24.42 -15.36 18.42
N LEU A 405 -23.98 -14.29 19.05
CA LEU A 405 -22.86 -13.44 18.59
C LEU A 405 -21.57 -13.69 19.38
N THR A 406 -21.60 -14.62 20.33
CA THR A 406 -20.39 -15.03 21.07
C THR A 406 -19.35 -15.55 20.08
N GLY A 407 -18.14 -14.99 20.14
CA GLY A 407 -17.06 -15.26 19.19
C GLY A 407 -17.11 -14.45 17.88
N LYS A 408 -18.26 -13.89 17.51
CA LYS A 408 -18.38 -12.99 16.32
C LYS A 408 -18.00 -11.55 16.63
N ARG A 409 -18.17 -11.11 17.87
CA ARG A 409 -17.73 -9.81 18.36
C ARG A 409 -17.24 -9.88 19.80
N SER A 410 -16.41 -8.93 20.18
CA SER A 410 -16.02 -8.73 21.59
C SER A 410 -17.15 -8.07 22.40
N PRO A 411 -17.12 -8.20 23.73
CA PRO A 411 -17.75 -7.21 24.62
C PRO A 411 -17.17 -5.81 24.37
N TRP A 412 -17.92 -4.79 24.77
CA TRP A 412 -17.41 -3.42 24.75
C TRP A 412 -16.18 -3.27 25.66
N PHE A 413 -15.24 -2.44 25.27
CA PHE A 413 -13.99 -2.22 26.00
C PHE A 413 -13.53 -0.78 25.91
N MET A 414 -12.68 -0.36 26.85
CA MET A 414 -12.00 0.92 26.79
C MET A 414 -10.93 0.87 25.70
N PRO A 415 -10.95 1.76 24.73
CA PRO A 415 -9.91 1.76 23.70
C PRO A 415 -8.57 2.13 24.31
N SER A 416 -7.51 1.46 23.87
CA SER A 416 -6.12 1.89 24.10
C SER A 416 -5.80 3.12 23.23
N VAL A 417 -4.62 3.69 23.43
CA VAL A 417 -4.20 4.92 22.74
C VAL A 417 -4.16 4.73 21.19
N GLY A 418 -3.77 3.55 20.73
CA GLY A 418 -3.65 3.25 19.30
C GLY A 418 -4.94 3.51 18.54
N PRO A 419 -6.07 2.84 18.83
CA PRO A 419 -7.33 3.10 18.15
C PRO A 419 -7.79 4.56 18.23
N VAL A 420 -7.60 5.22 19.38
CA VAL A 420 -8.03 6.62 19.59
C VAL A 420 -7.21 7.58 18.74
N SER A 421 -5.90 7.42 18.66
CA SER A 421 -5.03 8.33 17.89
C SER A 421 -5.36 8.32 16.40
N TYR A 422 -5.87 7.20 15.87
CA TYR A 422 -6.24 7.07 14.46
C TYR A 422 -7.63 7.60 14.13
N THR A 423 -8.56 7.61 15.08
CA THR A 423 -9.90 8.18 14.86
C THR A 423 -9.87 9.70 14.73
N HIS A 424 -8.91 10.36 15.37
CA HIS A 424 -8.74 11.81 15.23
C HIS A 424 -8.14 12.26 13.89
N LEU A 425 -7.48 11.36 13.15
CA LEU A 425 -6.84 11.69 11.87
C LEU A 425 -7.71 11.39 10.65
N THR A 426 -8.86 10.72 10.82
CA THR A 426 -9.66 10.20 9.70
C THR A 426 -11.14 10.58 9.74
N LEU A 427 -11.60 11.35 10.69
CA LEU A 427 -12.96 11.89 10.65
C LEU A 427 -13.00 13.01 9.62
N PRO A 428 -13.77 12.88 8.53
CA PRO A 428 -14.07 14.03 7.70
C PRO A 428 -14.82 15.02 8.58
N THR A 429 -14.30 16.22 8.67
CA THR A 429 -15.03 17.35 9.22
C THR A 429 -16.24 17.56 8.30
N ILE A 430 -17.42 17.24 8.80
CA ILE A 430 -18.67 17.63 8.14
C ILE A 430 -18.90 19.10 8.40
#